data_02ddbce70ecaedd0e71b8507829b2b1e
#
_entry.id   02ddbce70ecaedd0e71b8507829b2b1e
#
_cell.length_a   1.000
_cell.length_b   1.000
_cell.length_c   1.000
_cell.angle_alpha   90.00
_cell.angle_beta   90.00
_cell.angle_gamma   90.00
#
_symmetry.space_group_name_H-M   'P 1'
#
loop_
_entity.id
_entity.type
_entity.pdbx_description
1 polymer ?
#
loop_
_entity_poly.entity_id
_entity_poly.type
_entity_poly.pdbx_seq_one_letter_code
_entity_poly.pdbx_strand_id
1 'polypeptide(L)'
;QLQPNGLNAIRVSCTEENFVFPFQIKVIGNGTNKGFKAQINPWSEDELKAYNNKEKTSYVLLPSSLYSLTSTEQVFKEGVSVMDVEVSFNPSKVFAEFREKGAEYVIALKLSSDKIQVRDSQSEILLGISYDYPTASFATSFVEVSVNKDVIPVSIAASLDYTIDGIPTANPWDFVCGFVLPSNAEELVAEYNKVYKTSYQLLPASNYDLGEGVSFKAGETQANGEITIKREGMAVVDYLLPLQLGECSNNGVICQEEICYLKVGRTYTNPIISDKSVPDPTVIRANDGYFF
;
A
#
# COMPACT_ATOMS: atom_id res chain seq x y z
N GLN A 1 0.46 8.08 26.47
CA GLN A 1 -0.16 9.14 27.27
C GLN A 1 -0.78 10.16 26.32
N LEU A 2 -2.08 10.47 26.50
CA LEU A 2 -2.80 11.44 25.67
C LEU A 2 -2.05 12.79 25.62
N GLN A 3 -1.88 13.35 24.44
CA GLN A 3 -1.33 14.68 24.21
C GLN A 3 -2.48 15.68 23.98
N PRO A 4 -2.86 16.48 24.97
CA PRO A 4 -3.86 17.53 24.77
C PRO A 4 -3.35 18.55 23.74
N ASN A 5 -4.24 19.01 22.85
CA ASN A 5 -3.95 19.96 21.77
C ASN A 5 -2.86 19.49 20.78
N GLY A 6 -2.51 18.22 20.83
CA GLY A 6 -1.54 17.59 19.94
C GLY A 6 -2.13 16.40 19.21
N LEU A 7 -1.44 15.93 18.18
CA LEU A 7 -1.80 14.74 17.44
C LEU A 7 -1.51 13.49 18.26
N ASN A 8 -2.53 12.68 18.48
CA ASN A 8 -2.43 11.35 19.07
C ASN A 8 -2.53 10.32 17.93
N ALA A 9 -1.42 9.69 17.59
CA ALA A 9 -1.41 8.65 16.57
C ALA A 9 -2.14 7.40 17.05
N ILE A 10 -3.09 6.94 16.27
CA ILE A 10 -3.79 5.67 16.45
C ILE A 10 -3.38 4.77 15.30
N ARG A 11 -3.00 3.54 15.60
CA ARG A 11 -2.72 2.51 14.61
C ARG A 11 -3.72 1.38 14.76
N VAL A 12 -4.37 1.00 13.66
CA VAL A 12 -5.45 0.01 13.65
C VAL A 12 -5.25 -0.96 12.48
N SER A 13 -5.73 -2.18 12.63
CA SER A 13 -5.77 -3.11 11.50
C SER A 13 -6.88 -2.75 10.53
N CYS A 14 -6.60 -2.81 9.23
CA CYS A 14 -7.62 -2.64 8.18
C CYS A 14 -8.73 -3.71 8.22
N THR A 15 -8.55 -4.79 8.97
CA THR A 15 -9.53 -5.88 9.16
C THR A 15 -10.36 -5.73 10.43
N GLU A 16 -10.03 -4.77 11.29
CA GLU A 16 -10.74 -4.54 12.55
C GLU A 16 -12.10 -3.89 12.30
N GLU A 17 -13.13 -4.39 12.96
CA GLU A 17 -14.50 -3.88 12.78
C GLU A 17 -14.92 -2.89 13.85
N ASN A 18 -14.22 -2.82 14.97
CA ASN A 18 -14.53 -1.91 16.06
C ASN A 18 -13.28 -1.51 16.83
N PHE A 19 -12.99 -0.22 16.80
CA PHE A 19 -11.94 0.39 17.59
C PHE A 19 -12.55 1.40 18.56
N VAL A 20 -12.10 1.42 19.80
CA VAL A 20 -12.56 2.33 20.85
C VAL A 20 -11.37 3.06 21.47
N PHE A 21 -11.41 4.38 21.44
CA PHE A 21 -10.43 5.24 22.08
C PHE A 21 -11.04 5.93 23.29
N PRO A 22 -10.68 5.51 24.53
CA PRO A 22 -11.17 6.12 25.76
C PRO A 22 -10.34 7.36 26.13
N PHE A 23 -10.98 8.39 26.61
CA PHE A 23 -10.35 9.56 27.23
C PHE A 23 -11.21 10.15 28.35
N GLN A 24 -10.64 11.05 29.14
CA GLN A 24 -11.32 11.63 30.31
C GLN A 24 -11.39 13.14 30.22
N ILE A 25 -12.55 13.68 30.58
CA ILE A 25 -12.71 15.11 30.85
C ILE A 25 -12.64 15.30 32.37
N LYS A 26 -11.76 16.20 32.82
CA LYS A 26 -11.51 16.43 34.24
C LYS A 26 -11.80 17.89 34.63
N VAL A 27 -12.48 18.07 35.74
CA VAL A 27 -12.61 19.36 36.42
C VAL A 27 -11.39 19.57 37.31
N ILE A 28 -10.67 20.65 37.08
CA ILE A 28 -9.46 21.01 37.85
C ILE A 28 -9.77 22.28 38.67
N GLY A 29 -9.50 22.28 39.94
CA GLY A 29 -9.67 23.42 40.81
C GLY A 29 -9.95 23.04 42.26
N ASN A 30 -9.94 24.04 43.13
CA ASN A 30 -10.21 23.86 44.54
C ASN A 30 -11.70 24.12 44.80
N GLY A 31 -12.41 23.08 45.19
CA GLY A 31 -13.83 23.14 45.55
C GLY A 31 -14.72 22.14 44.85
N THR A 32 -15.93 21.99 45.35
CA THR A 32 -16.94 21.10 44.76
C THR A 32 -17.65 21.82 43.62
N ASN A 33 -17.69 21.20 42.44
CA ASN A 33 -18.47 21.74 41.33
C ASN A 33 -19.97 21.74 41.68
N LYS A 34 -20.73 22.71 41.16
CA LYS A 34 -22.17 22.88 41.38
C LYS A 34 -23.04 22.19 40.32
N GLY A 35 -22.43 21.35 39.52
CA GLY A 35 -23.08 20.75 38.36
C GLY A 35 -23.10 21.69 37.16
N PHE A 36 -22.67 21.19 36.00
CA PHE A 36 -22.61 21.93 34.73
C PHE A 36 -22.64 20.95 33.54
N LYS A 37 -22.72 21.53 32.36
CA LYS A 37 -22.62 20.80 31.10
C LYS A 37 -21.37 21.20 30.37
N ALA A 38 -20.71 20.20 29.77
CA ALA A 38 -19.65 20.40 28.81
C ALA A 38 -20.06 19.80 27.46
N GLN A 39 -19.65 20.42 26.37
CA GLN A 39 -19.93 19.97 25.01
C GLN A 39 -18.63 19.55 24.33
N ILE A 40 -18.69 18.42 23.64
CA ILE A 40 -17.62 17.94 22.76
C ILE A 40 -18.08 18.18 21.33
N ASN A 41 -17.37 19.05 20.65
CA ASN A 41 -17.71 19.43 19.27
C ASN A 41 -16.59 18.99 18.32
N PRO A 42 -16.93 18.48 17.12
CA PRO A 42 -15.93 18.31 16.08
C PRO A 42 -15.35 19.67 15.65
N TRP A 43 -14.12 19.67 15.17
CA TRP A 43 -13.55 20.84 14.51
C TRP A 43 -14.28 21.14 13.21
N SER A 44 -14.25 22.42 12.83
CA SER A 44 -14.62 22.83 11.48
C SER A 44 -13.47 22.62 10.49
N GLU A 45 -13.80 22.61 9.21
CA GLU A 45 -12.80 22.54 8.12
C GLU A 45 -11.77 23.68 8.20
N ASP A 46 -12.20 24.89 8.62
CA ASP A 46 -11.30 26.04 8.77
C ASP A 46 -10.30 25.85 9.91
N GLU A 47 -10.73 25.24 11.03
CA GLU A 47 -9.83 24.91 12.15
C GLU A 47 -8.80 23.86 11.74
N LEU A 48 -9.21 22.80 11.03
CA LEU A 48 -8.27 21.81 10.52
C LEU A 48 -7.31 22.42 9.48
N LYS A 49 -7.81 23.27 8.59
CA LYS A 49 -6.98 23.99 7.62
C LYS A 49 -5.92 24.86 8.30
N ALA A 50 -6.29 25.56 9.38
CA ALA A 50 -5.34 26.34 10.16
C ALA A 50 -4.26 25.44 10.80
N TYR A 51 -4.66 24.29 11.35
CA TYR A 51 -3.75 23.28 11.89
C TYR A 51 -2.80 22.74 10.80
N ASN A 52 -3.35 22.27 9.67
CA ASN A 52 -2.56 21.76 8.55
C ASN A 52 -1.52 22.77 8.06
N ASN A 53 -1.89 24.05 7.94
CA ASN A 53 -0.97 25.09 7.53
C ASN A 53 0.18 25.29 8.54
N LYS A 54 -0.13 25.24 9.84
CA LYS A 54 0.84 25.40 10.92
C LYS A 54 1.80 24.22 11.01
N GLU A 55 1.27 23.00 10.99
CA GLU A 55 2.04 21.75 11.19
C GLU A 55 2.57 21.18 9.86
N LYS A 56 2.22 21.80 8.70
CA LYS A 56 2.58 21.37 7.34
C LYS A 56 2.11 19.92 7.03
N THR A 57 0.87 19.66 7.40
CA THR A 57 0.18 18.38 7.13
C THR A 57 -0.94 18.58 6.12
N SER A 58 -1.55 17.47 5.67
CA SER A 58 -2.67 17.44 4.71
C SER A 58 -3.84 16.59 5.20
N TYR A 59 -4.05 16.55 6.51
CA TYR A 59 -5.14 15.78 7.10
C TYR A 59 -6.51 16.25 6.62
N VAL A 60 -7.44 15.29 6.60
CA VAL A 60 -8.86 15.51 6.29
C VAL A 60 -9.69 15.07 7.50
N LEU A 61 -10.74 15.81 7.83
CA LEU A 61 -11.65 15.42 8.91
C LEU A 61 -12.34 14.11 8.53
N LEU A 62 -12.32 13.13 9.45
CA LEU A 62 -13.13 11.94 9.27
C LEU A 62 -14.60 12.32 9.31
N PRO A 63 -15.40 11.94 8.28
CA PRO A 63 -16.84 12.21 8.28
C PRO A 63 -17.52 11.74 9.55
N SER A 64 -18.39 12.55 10.13
CA SER A 64 -19.09 12.24 11.39
C SER A 64 -19.98 10.99 11.30
N SER A 65 -20.30 10.53 10.11
CA SER A 65 -21.01 9.27 9.87
C SER A 65 -20.15 8.02 10.09
N LEU A 66 -18.82 8.18 10.14
CA LEU A 66 -17.86 7.06 10.26
C LEU A 66 -17.33 6.87 11.69
N TYR A 67 -17.66 7.75 12.62
CA TYR A 67 -17.31 7.58 14.03
C TYR A 67 -18.46 7.96 14.94
N SER A 68 -18.40 7.55 16.18
CA SER A 68 -19.36 7.93 17.23
C SER A 68 -18.67 8.34 18.53
N LEU A 69 -19.32 9.19 19.27
CA LEU A 69 -18.98 9.56 20.64
C LEU A 69 -20.01 8.94 21.59
N THR A 70 -19.58 8.49 22.76
CA THR A 70 -20.51 8.00 23.81
C THR A 70 -21.59 9.04 24.10
N SER A 71 -21.21 10.32 24.15
CA SER A 71 -22.12 11.47 24.21
C SER A 71 -21.38 12.74 23.81
N THR A 72 -22.04 13.61 23.05
CA THR A 72 -21.54 14.95 22.76
C THR A 72 -21.75 15.93 23.90
N GLU A 73 -22.75 15.69 24.76
CA GLU A 73 -23.01 16.49 25.98
C GLU A 73 -22.65 15.65 27.22
N GLN A 74 -21.75 16.17 28.03
CA GLN A 74 -21.31 15.58 29.30
C GLN A 74 -21.94 16.36 30.46
N VAL A 75 -22.77 15.70 31.24
CA VAL A 75 -23.47 16.30 32.39
C VAL A 75 -22.71 15.98 33.67
N PHE A 76 -21.92 16.94 34.14
CA PHE A 76 -21.26 16.85 35.45
C PHE A 76 -22.25 17.12 36.56
N LYS A 77 -22.57 16.11 37.35
CA LYS A 77 -23.37 16.27 38.58
C LYS A 77 -22.54 16.97 39.67
N GLU A 78 -23.20 17.52 40.68
CA GLU A 78 -22.51 18.12 41.81
C GLU A 78 -21.51 17.13 42.43
N GLY A 79 -20.28 17.56 42.65
CA GLY A 79 -19.20 16.75 43.21
C GLY A 79 -18.49 15.82 42.24
N VAL A 80 -19.02 15.58 41.07
CA VAL A 80 -18.37 14.74 40.03
C VAL A 80 -17.30 15.54 39.31
N SER A 81 -16.05 15.08 39.35
CA SER A 81 -14.91 15.78 38.78
C SER A 81 -14.29 15.08 37.56
N VAL A 82 -14.72 13.88 37.23
CA VAL A 82 -14.20 13.11 36.09
C VAL A 82 -15.36 12.47 35.34
N MET A 83 -15.30 12.54 34.01
CA MET A 83 -16.21 11.83 33.11
C MET A 83 -15.39 11.08 32.07
N ASP A 84 -15.73 9.81 31.89
CA ASP A 84 -15.17 8.97 30.84
C ASP A 84 -15.94 9.19 29.52
N VAL A 85 -15.19 9.30 28.44
CA VAL A 85 -15.72 9.48 27.10
C VAL A 85 -15.01 8.53 26.18
N GLU A 86 -15.72 8.01 25.20
CA GLU A 86 -15.18 7.13 24.19
C GLU A 86 -15.49 7.64 22.79
N VAL A 87 -14.49 7.60 21.93
CA VAL A 87 -14.63 7.70 20.47
C VAL A 87 -14.55 6.29 19.92
N SER A 88 -15.50 5.89 19.11
CA SER A 88 -15.47 4.59 18.45
C SER A 88 -15.70 4.72 16.96
N PHE A 89 -15.05 3.87 16.17
CA PHE A 89 -15.24 3.77 14.74
C PHE A 89 -14.95 2.35 14.23
N ASN A 90 -15.33 2.08 12.97
CA ASN A 90 -15.03 0.83 12.30
C ASN A 90 -13.79 1.02 11.41
N PRO A 91 -12.59 0.49 11.77
CA PRO A 91 -11.37 0.66 11.00
C PRO A 91 -11.46 0.20 9.56
N SER A 92 -12.13 -0.93 9.29
CA SER A 92 -12.24 -1.45 7.92
C SER A 92 -13.04 -0.53 7.01
N LYS A 93 -14.08 0.13 7.52
CA LYS A 93 -14.85 1.13 6.75
C LYS A 93 -14.05 2.41 6.51
N VAL A 94 -13.33 2.89 7.53
CA VAL A 94 -12.47 4.08 7.39
C VAL A 94 -11.30 3.80 6.45
N PHE A 95 -10.75 2.59 6.49
CA PHE A 95 -9.71 2.16 5.54
C PHE A 95 -10.22 2.12 4.09
N ALA A 96 -11.47 1.68 3.86
CA ALA A 96 -12.07 1.71 2.53
C ALA A 96 -12.18 3.14 1.98
N GLU A 97 -12.58 4.11 2.81
CA GLU A 97 -12.58 5.54 2.46
C GLU A 97 -11.16 6.07 2.16
N PHE A 98 -10.17 5.69 2.98
CA PHE A 98 -8.76 6.00 2.73
C PHE A 98 -8.30 5.49 1.38
N ARG A 99 -8.62 4.25 1.02
CA ARG A 99 -8.28 3.63 -0.27
C ARG A 99 -8.94 4.35 -1.44
N GLU A 100 -10.20 4.74 -1.30
CA GLU A 100 -10.95 5.42 -2.37
C GLU A 100 -10.47 6.85 -2.61
N LYS A 101 -10.16 7.58 -1.52
CA LYS A 101 -9.90 9.03 -1.59
C LYS A 101 -8.43 9.42 -1.45
N GLY A 102 -7.56 8.49 -1.02
CA GLY A 102 -6.15 8.77 -0.77
C GLY A 102 -5.92 9.80 0.35
N ALA A 103 -6.86 9.91 1.31
CA ALA A 103 -6.85 10.94 2.34
C ALA A 103 -6.44 10.39 3.70
N GLU A 104 -5.49 11.06 4.37
CA GLU A 104 -5.13 10.77 5.77
C GLU A 104 -6.16 11.39 6.70
N TYR A 105 -6.93 10.55 7.39
CA TYR A 105 -8.02 11.00 8.24
C TYR A 105 -7.61 11.32 9.66
N VAL A 106 -8.23 12.36 10.21
CA VAL A 106 -8.12 12.73 11.62
C VAL A 106 -9.51 12.96 12.23
N ILE A 107 -9.72 12.49 13.46
CA ILE A 107 -10.85 12.88 14.30
C ILE A 107 -10.35 14.00 15.19
N ALA A 108 -10.87 15.22 15.01
CA ALA A 108 -10.49 16.40 15.77
C ALA A 108 -11.69 16.91 16.54
N LEU A 109 -11.53 17.02 17.86
CA LEU A 109 -12.59 17.37 18.79
C LEU A 109 -12.13 18.50 19.71
N LYS A 110 -13.06 19.36 20.10
CA LYS A 110 -12.85 20.44 21.07
C LYS A 110 -13.88 20.43 22.17
N LEU A 111 -13.43 20.76 23.37
CA LEU A 111 -14.27 20.88 24.55
C LEU A 111 -14.73 22.34 24.71
N SER A 112 -16.00 22.53 25.05
CA SER A 112 -16.56 23.82 25.44
C SER A 112 -17.49 23.69 26.65
N SER A 113 -17.73 24.75 27.39
CA SER A 113 -18.70 24.85 28.46
C SER A 113 -19.19 26.27 28.62
N ASP A 114 -20.46 26.40 28.99
CA ASP A 114 -21.11 27.68 29.24
C ASP A 114 -20.88 28.22 30.66
N LYS A 115 -20.48 27.34 31.61
CA LYS A 115 -20.35 27.71 33.03
C LYS A 115 -18.95 27.58 33.60
N ILE A 116 -18.11 26.77 32.99
CA ILE A 116 -16.76 26.47 33.47
C ILE A 116 -15.78 26.92 32.39
N GLN A 117 -14.76 27.66 32.79
CA GLN A 117 -13.69 28.02 31.88
C GLN A 117 -12.92 26.79 31.47
N VAL A 118 -12.91 26.49 30.18
CA VAL A 118 -12.08 25.43 29.62
C VAL A 118 -10.63 25.91 29.52
N ARG A 119 -9.68 25.09 29.91
CA ARG A 119 -8.27 25.41 29.81
C ARG A 119 -7.80 25.29 28.35
N ASP A 120 -7.42 26.39 27.71
CA ASP A 120 -7.04 26.42 26.31
C ASP A 120 -5.95 25.42 25.93
N SER A 121 -4.98 25.15 26.82
CA SER A 121 -3.90 24.20 26.58
C SER A 121 -4.31 22.73 26.69
N GLN A 122 -5.57 22.43 27.00
CA GLN A 122 -6.10 21.07 27.23
C GLN A 122 -7.56 20.95 26.76
N SER A 123 -7.94 21.73 25.77
CA SER A 123 -9.33 21.82 25.28
C SER A 123 -9.59 20.98 24.04
N GLU A 124 -8.56 20.43 23.43
CA GLU A 124 -8.65 19.77 22.13
C GLU A 124 -8.00 18.40 22.15
N ILE A 125 -8.46 17.51 21.28
CA ILE A 125 -7.88 16.21 21.04
C ILE A 125 -7.92 15.93 19.53
N LEU A 126 -6.77 15.55 18.96
CA LEU A 126 -6.64 15.13 17.57
C LEU A 126 -6.20 13.69 17.56
N LEU A 127 -6.94 12.84 16.86
CA LEU A 127 -6.66 11.41 16.68
C LEU A 127 -6.34 11.17 15.21
N GLY A 128 -5.05 11.01 14.88
CA GLY A 128 -4.59 10.66 13.53
C GLY A 128 -4.63 9.16 13.33
N ILE A 129 -5.32 8.70 12.29
CA ILE A 129 -5.57 7.29 12.04
C ILE A 129 -4.58 6.76 11.00
N SER A 130 -3.82 5.75 11.36
CA SER A 130 -2.96 4.97 10.48
C SER A 130 -3.37 3.49 10.50
N TYR A 131 -2.96 2.74 9.46
CA TYR A 131 -3.46 1.39 9.26
C TYR A 131 -2.34 0.39 9.11
N ASP A 132 -2.56 -0.80 9.69
CA ASP A 132 -1.84 -2.01 9.32
C ASP A 132 -2.65 -2.74 8.24
N TYR A 133 -2.02 -3.01 7.10
CA TYR A 133 -2.63 -3.68 5.95
C TYR A 133 -1.63 -4.57 5.23
N PRO A 134 -2.10 -5.65 4.57
CA PRO A 134 -1.25 -6.49 3.74
C PRO A 134 -0.70 -5.71 2.54
N THR A 135 0.59 -5.87 2.28
CA THR A 135 1.29 -5.24 1.15
C THR A 135 1.90 -6.30 0.25
N ALA A 136 1.47 -6.34 -1.01
CA ALA A 136 2.03 -7.23 -2.02
C ALA A 136 3.18 -6.56 -2.77
N SER A 137 4.26 -7.31 -3.00
CA SER A 137 5.45 -6.89 -3.73
C SER A 137 6.00 -8.02 -4.58
N PHE A 138 6.86 -7.73 -5.55
CA PHE A 138 7.61 -8.77 -6.22
C PHE A 138 8.65 -9.39 -5.27
N ALA A 139 8.82 -10.70 -5.32
CA ALA A 139 9.86 -11.39 -4.55
C ALA A 139 11.28 -11.14 -5.13
N THR A 140 11.37 -10.68 -6.38
CA THR A 140 12.60 -10.30 -7.07
C THR A 140 12.35 -9.15 -8.03
N SER A 141 13.30 -8.26 -8.17
CA SER A 141 13.24 -7.13 -9.13
C SER A 141 13.67 -7.51 -10.55
N PHE A 142 14.17 -8.74 -10.77
CA PHE A 142 14.68 -9.16 -12.06
C PHE A 142 14.48 -10.65 -12.29
N VAL A 143 13.98 -11.01 -13.47
CA VAL A 143 13.82 -12.38 -13.95
C VAL A 143 14.40 -12.47 -15.36
N GLU A 144 15.07 -13.57 -15.69
CA GLU A 144 15.61 -13.81 -17.03
C GLU A 144 15.01 -15.08 -17.63
N VAL A 145 14.61 -15.02 -18.88
CA VAL A 145 14.10 -16.14 -19.65
C VAL A 145 14.78 -16.22 -21.02
N SER A 146 15.14 -17.46 -21.41
CA SER A 146 15.66 -17.76 -22.73
C SER A 146 14.58 -18.38 -23.61
N VAL A 147 14.29 -17.72 -24.74
CA VAL A 147 13.23 -18.16 -25.67
C VAL A 147 13.76 -19.25 -26.62
N ASN A 148 13.57 -20.50 -26.24
CA ASN A 148 13.97 -21.68 -27.02
C ASN A 148 12.79 -22.48 -27.61
N LYS A 149 11.54 -22.10 -27.30
CA LYS A 149 10.29 -22.68 -27.80
C LYS A 149 9.36 -21.57 -28.32
N ASP A 150 8.31 -21.96 -29.01
CA ASP A 150 7.35 -21.02 -29.57
C ASP A 150 6.53 -20.30 -28.47
N VAL A 151 6.25 -21.02 -27.40
CA VAL A 151 5.51 -20.53 -26.22
C VAL A 151 6.24 -20.97 -24.96
N ILE A 152 6.49 -20.04 -24.04
CA ILE A 152 7.21 -20.28 -22.80
C ILE A 152 6.45 -19.67 -21.63
N PRO A 153 5.97 -20.48 -20.68
CA PRO A 153 5.48 -19.99 -19.41
C PRO A 153 6.65 -19.51 -18.54
N VAL A 154 6.47 -18.36 -17.92
CA VAL A 154 7.44 -17.74 -17.00
C VAL A 154 6.76 -17.49 -15.68
N SER A 155 7.28 -18.11 -14.63
CA SER A 155 6.79 -17.92 -13.27
C SER A 155 7.37 -16.65 -12.67
N ILE A 156 6.52 -15.77 -12.17
CA ILE A 156 6.86 -14.54 -11.46
C ILE A 156 6.42 -14.67 -10.01
N ALA A 157 7.37 -14.65 -9.10
CA ALA A 157 7.12 -14.77 -7.68
C ALA A 157 6.77 -13.41 -7.06
N ALA A 158 5.77 -13.41 -6.20
CA ALA A 158 5.41 -12.27 -5.36
C ALA A 158 5.35 -12.68 -3.88
N SER A 159 5.57 -11.72 -3.01
CA SER A 159 5.52 -11.83 -1.56
C SER A 159 4.46 -10.91 -0.98
N LEU A 160 3.94 -11.30 0.16
CA LEU A 160 2.96 -10.54 0.93
C LEU A 160 3.54 -10.28 2.32
N ASP A 161 3.66 -9.01 2.68
CA ASP A 161 3.98 -8.59 4.05
C ASP A 161 2.71 -8.08 4.73
N TYR A 162 2.41 -8.65 5.88
CA TYR A 162 1.33 -8.19 6.75
C TYR A 162 1.76 -8.29 8.21
N THR A 163 1.82 -7.16 8.87
CA THR A 163 2.13 -7.07 10.29
C THR A 163 1.09 -6.22 11.00
N ILE A 164 0.67 -6.66 12.19
CA ILE A 164 -0.17 -5.87 13.10
C ILE A 164 0.67 -5.58 14.33
N ASP A 165 0.83 -4.30 14.68
CA ASP A 165 1.69 -3.87 15.79
C ASP A 165 3.12 -4.46 15.73
N GLY A 166 3.65 -4.63 14.51
CA GLY A 166 4.96 -5.21 14.27
C GLY A 166 5.02 -6.74 14.39
N ILE A 167 3.90 -7.42 14.58
CA ILE A 167 3.81 -8.87 14.66
C ILE A 167 3.36 -9.43 13.31
N PRO A 168 4.15 -10.33 12.67
CA PRO A 168 3.74 -10.98 11.44
C PRO A 168 2.38 -11.67 11.60
N THR A 169 1.47 -11.36 10.70
CA THR A 169 0.07 -11.79 10.76
C THR A 169 -0.30 -12.50 9.47
N ALA A 170 -1.10 -13.55 9.59
CA ALA A 170 -1.59 -14.28 8.43
C ALA A 170 -2.58 -13.41 7.63
N ASN A 171 -2.43 -13.39 6.30
CA ASN A 171 -3.40 -12.79 5.41
C ASN A 171 -4.77 -13.49 5.54
N PRO A 172 -5.86 -12.76 5.82
CA PRO A 172 -7.17 -13.39 6.03
C PRO A 172 -7.95 -13.68 4.74
N TRP A 173 -7.48 -13.26 3.56
CA TRP A 173 -8.25 -13.30 2.31
C TRP A 173 -7.59 -14.12 1.20
N ASP A 174 -8.45 -14.65 0.33
CA ASP A 174 -8.06 -15.05 -1.04
C ASP A 174 -8.17 -13.80 -1.92
N PHE A 175 -7.14 -13.54 -2.75
CA PHE A 175 -7.16 -12.43 -3.71
C PHE A 175 -6.18 -12.65 -4.86
N VAL A 176 -6.33 -11.85 -5.91
CA VAL A 176 -5.44 -11.85 -7.08
C VAL A 176 -4.91 -10.44 -7.29
N CYS A 177 -3.60 -10.31 -7.49
CA CYS A 177 -2.96 -9.07 -7.96
C CYS A 177 -2.58 -9.27 -9.43
N GLY A 178 -3.17 -8.51 -10.34
CA GLY A 178 -2.88 -8.61 -11.77
C GLY A 178 -1.47 -8.10 -12.09
N PHE A 179 -0.86 -8.61 -13.17
CA PHE A 179 0.31 -7.98 -13.76
C PHE A 179 -0.12 -6.88 -14.71
N VAL A 180 0.57 -5.75 -14.67
CA VAL A 180 0.35 -4.63 -15.59
C VAL A 180 1.66 -4.15 -16.21
N LEU A 181 1.57 -3.68 -17.45
CA LEU A 181 2.65 -2.92 -18.08
C LEU A 181 2.53 -1.47 -17.62
N PRO A 182 3.55 -0.87 -17.00
CA PRO A 182 3.55 0.55 -16.66
C PRO A 182 3.33 1.42 -17.90
N SER A 183 2.59 2.52 -17.75
CA SER A 183 2.30 3.44 -18.86
C SER A 183 3.56 4.08 -19.46
N ASN A 184 4.64 4.18 -18.68
CA ASN A 184 5.95 4.69 -19.07
C ASN A 184 6.99 3.57 -19.35
N ALA A 185 6.54 2.39 -19.80
CA ALA A 185 7.40 1.22 -19.99
C ALA A 185 8.60 1.48 -20.93
N GLU A 186 8.43 2.27 -21.99
CA GLU A 186 9.51 2.64 -22.89
C GLU A 186 10.59 3.49 -22.19
N GLU A 187 10.17 4.43 -21.35
CA GLU A 187 11.07 5.27 -20.54
C GLU A 187 11.84 4.43 -19.54
N LEU A 188 11.16 3.48 -18.86
CA LEU A 188 11.79 2.55 -17.92
C LEU A 188 12.85 1.69 -18.59
N VAL A 189 12.61 1.17 -19.79
CA VAL A 189 13.60 0.42 -20.57
C VAL A 189 14.78 1.31 -20.98
N ALA A 190 14.52 2.54 -21.43
CA ALA A 190 15.57 3.50 -21.79
C ALA A 190 16.44 3.87 -20.58
N GLU A 191 15.84 4.10 -19.42
CA GLU A 191 16.55 4.38 -18.18
C GLU A 191 17.38 3.18 -17.72
N TYR A 192 16.81 1.97 -17.76
CA TYR A 192 17.53 0.73 -17.46
C TYR A 192 18.77 0.59 -18.35
N ASN A 193 18.61 0.76 -19.67
CA ASN A 193 19.72 0.71 -20.63
C ASN A 193 20.82 1.72 -20.30
N LYS A 194 20.45 2.94 -19.93
CA LYS A 194 21.40 3.99 -19.56
C LYS A 194 22.19 3.62 -18.28
N VAL A 195 21.51 3.11 -17.25
CA VAL A 195 22.12 2.75 -15.97
C VAL A 195 23.05 1.56 -16.13
N TYR A 196 22.57 0.50 -16.79
CA TYR A 196 23.30 -0.77 -16.89
C TYR A 196 24.15 -0.91 -18.16
N LYS A 197 24.18 0.13 -19.03
CA LYS A 197 24.90 0.16 -20.29
C LYS A 197 24.51 -1.01 -21.21
N THR A 198 23.23 -1.29 -21.29
CA THR A 198 22.63 -2.31 -22.15
C THR A 198 21.93 -1.67 -23.34
N SER A 199 21.38 -2.50 -24.25
CA SER A 199 20.65 -2.04 -25.47
C SER A 199 19.35 -2.83 -25.67
N TYR A 200 18.66 -3.16 -24.58
CA TYR A 200 17.39 -3.88 -24.64
C TYR A 200 16.31 -3.06 -25.35
N GLN A 201 15.42 -3.76 -26.06
CA GLN A 201 14.20 -3.19 -26.61
C GLN A 201 13.03 -3.56 -25.72
N LEU A 202 11.98 -2.72 -25.69
CA LEU A 202 10.74 -3.11 -25.04
C LEU A 202 10.14 -4.31 -25.77
N LEU A 203 9.73 -5.34 -25.03
CA LEU A 203 9.10 -6.52 -25.62
C LEU A 203 7.76 -6.13 -26.27
N PRO A 204 7.53 -6.43 -27.57
CA PRO A 204 6.28 -6.07 -28.24
C PRO A 204 5.07 -6.75 -27.61
N ALA A 205 3.94 -6.08 -27.57
CA ALA A 205 2.70 -6.57 -26.95
C ALA A 205 2.18 -7.89 -27.56
N SER A 206 2.50 -8.18 -28.83
CA SER A 206 2.18 -9.46 -29.47
C SER A 206 2.96 -10.65 -28.91
N ASN A 207 4.07 -10.39 -28.21
CA ASN A 207 5.02 -11.42 -27.78
C ASN A 207 4.87 -11.81 -26.31
N TYR A 208 3.88 -11.31 -25.61
CA TYR A 208 3.58 -11.75 -24.25
C TYR A 208 2.08 -11.80 -23.96
N ASP A 209 1.76 -12.51 -22.91
CA ASP A 209 0.43 -12.54 -22.27
C ASP A 209 0.66 -12.50 -20.76
N LEU A 210 0.11 -11.49 -20.09
CA LEU A 210 0.31 -11.26 -18.66
C LEU A 210 -0.47 -12.25 -17.78
N GLY A 211 -1.38 -13.04 -18.36
CA GLY A 211 -2.18 -13.99 -17.61
C GLY A 211 -3.11 -13.35 -16.59
N GLU A 212 -3.46 -14.14 -15.58
CA GLU A 212 -4.39 -13.69 -14.52
C GLU A 212 -3.68 -12.95 -13.36
N GLY A 213 -2.35 -12.94 -13.34
CA GLY A 213 -1.57 -12.37 -12.24
C GLY A 213 -1.20 -13.38 -11.15
N VAL A 214 -0.96 -12.89 -9.94
CA VAL A 214 -0.55 -13.68 -8.78
C VAL A 214 -1.75 -13.91 -7.86
N SER A 215 -2.11 -15.18 -7.64
CA SER A 215 -3.21 -15.57 -6.75
C SER A 215 -2.65 -15.97 -5.38
N PHE A 216 -3.01 -15.22 -4.34
CA PHE A 216 -2.73 -15.54 -2.95
C PHE A 216 -3.93 -16.19 -2.29
N LYS A 217 -3.70 -17.24 -1.51
CA LYS A 217 -4.69 -17.84 -0.62
C LYS A 217 -4.58 -17.27 0.79
N ALA A 218 -5.66 -17.35 1.54
CA ALA A 218 -5.64 -17.00 2.95
C ALA A 218 -4.52 -17.76 3.68
N GLY A 219 -3.71 -17.05 4.46
CA GLY A 219 -2.55 -17.59 5.15
C GLY A 219 -1.25 -17.61 4.35
N GLU A 220 -1.28 -17.42 3.05
CA GLU A 220 -0.06 -17.40 2.23
C GLU A 220 0.67 -16.05 2.34
N THR A 221 2.00 -16.14 2.36
CA THR A 221 2.92 -15.00 2.34
C THR A 221 3.73 -14.93 1.05
N GLN A 222 3.63 -15.95 0.20
CA GLN A 222 4.28 -16.03 -1.11
C GLN A 222 3.38 -16.77 -2.08
N ALA A 223 3.37 -16.32 -3.34
CA ALA A 223 2.65 -16.94 -4.42
C ALA A 223 3.35 -16.68 -5.75
N ASN A 224 2.96 -17.41 -6.78
CA ASN A 224 3.48 -17.26 -8.13
C ASN A 224 2.34 -16.97 -9.09
N GLY A 225 2.58 -16.03 -10.02
CA GLY A 225 1.78 -15.84 -11.22
C GLY A 225 2.54 -16.34 -12.45
N GLU A 226 1.84 -16.59 -13.53
CA GLU A 226 2.44 -17.04 -14.79
C GLU A 226 2.20 -16.00 -15.89
N ILE A 227 3.28 -15.68 -16.59
CA ILE A 227 3.27 -14.87 -17.82
C ILE A 227 3.69 -15.78 -18.96
N THR A 228 3.06 -15.66 -20.11
CA THR A 228 3.41 -16.41 -21.31
C THR A 228 4.20 -15.55 -22.28
N ILE A 229 5.37 -16.02 -22.71
CA ILE A 229 6.18 -15.38 -23.78
C ILE A 229 5.99 -16.15 -25.09
N LYS A 230 5.70 -15.41 -26.19
CA LYS A 230 5.45 -15.94 -27.53
C LYS A 230 6.60 -15.54 -28.45
N ARG A 231 7.22 -16.53 -29.09
CA ARG A 231 8.41 -16.32 -29.95
C ARG A 231 8.08 -15.75 -31.33
N GLU A 232 6.87 -15.94 -31.81
CA GLU A 232 6.47 -15.57 -33.17
C GLU A 232 6.75 -14.09 -33.45
N GLY A 233 7.42 -13.80 -34.56
CA GLY A 233 7.74 -12.42 -34.97
C GLY A 233 8.85 -11.71 -34.16
N MET A 234 9.43 -12.32 -33.14
CA MET A 234 10.52 -11.71 -32.37
C MET A 234 11.78 -11.57 -33.22
N ALA A 235 12.40 -10.41 -33.23
CA ALA A 235 13.74 -10.20 -33.80
C ALA A 235 14.82 -10.88 -32.94
N VAL A 236 16.04 -10.99 -33.47
CA VAL A 236 17.19 -11.58 -32.77
C VAL A 236 17.90 -10.46 -31.96
N VAL A 237 17.19 -9.98 -30.94
CA VAL A 237 17.69 -8.99 -29.99
C VAL A 237 17.21 -9.39 -28.59
N ASP A 238 17.86 -8.84 -27.57
CA ASP A 238 17.38 -8.99 -26.19
C ASP A 238 16.30 -7.95 -25.90
N TYR A 239 15.25 -8.39 -25.24
CA TYR A 239 14.14 -7.55 -24.83
C TYR A 239 14.07 -7.42 -23.32
N LEU A 240 13.43 -6.35 -22.86
CA LEU A 240 13.10 -6.11 -21.46
C LEU A 240 11.61 -5.80 -21.36
N LEU A 241 10.93 -6.47 -20.44
CA LEU A 241 9.52 -6.22 -20.11
C LEU A 241 9.46 -5.72 -18.67
N PRO A 242 9.22 -4.42 -18.42
CA PRO A 242 8.94 -3.93 -17.08
C PRO A 242 7.53 -4.35 -16.66
N LEU A 243 7.42 -4.94 -15.49
CA LEU A 243 6.18 -5.41 -14.89
C LEU A 243 5.91 -4.68 -13.59
N GLN A 244 4.67 -4.37 -13.33
CA GLN A 244 4.17 -3.87 -12.06
C GLN A 244 3.02 -4.74 -11.58
N LEU A 245 2.89 -4.90 -10.25
CA LEU A 245 1.66 -5.45 -9.67
C LEU A 245 0.58 -4.36 -9.77
N GLY A 246 -0.52 -4.69 -10.40
CA GLY A 246 -1.70 -3.84 -10.49
C GLY A 246 -2.56 -3.92 -9.25
N GLU A 247 -3.77 -3.38 -9.34
CA GLU A 247 -4.72 -3.45 -8.25
C GLU A 247 -5.05 -4.90 -7.87
N CYS A 248 -5.13 -5.15 -6.57
CA CYS A 248 -5.58 -6.43 -6.06
C CYS A 248 -7.11 -6.52 -6.10
N SER A 249 -7.65 -7.72 -6.31
CA SER A 249 -9.09 -7.98 -6.29
C SER A 249 -9.71 -7.77 -4.90
N ASN A 250 -8.90 -7.62 -3.86
CA ASN A 250 -9.31 -7.25 -2.50
C ASN A 250 -8.76 -5.87 -2.15
N ASN A 251 -9.63 -4.91 -1.86
CA ASN A 251 -9.28 -3.53 -1.52
C ASN A 251 -8.52 -3.39 -0.19
N GLY A 252 -8.49 -4.44 0.65
CA GLY A 252 -7.70 -4.50 1.87
C GLY A 252 -6.20 -4.66 1.63
N VAL A 253 -5.78 -5.02 0.41
CA VAL A 253 -4.38 -5.25 0.04
C VAL A 253 -3.87 -4.11 -0.83
N ILE A 254 -2.66 -3.66 -0.56
CA ILE A 254 -1.98 -2.64 -1.37
C ILE A 254 -0.80 -3.28 -2.09
N CYS A 255 -0.67 -3.03 -3.40
CA CYS A 255 0.53 -3.37 -4.15
C CYS A 255 1.58 -2.27 -4.03
N GLN A 256 2.84 -2.64 -3.84
CA GLN A 256 3.94 -1.68 -3.90
C GLN A 256 4.18 -1.24 -5.35
N GLU A 257 4.52 0.04 -5.50
CA GLU A 257 4.88 0.63 -6.81
C GLU A 257 6.31 0.25 -7.20
N GLU A 258 6.58 -1.06 -7.29
CA GLU A 258 7.88 -1.61 -7.67
C GLU A 258 7.83 -2.19 -9.08
N ILE A 259 8.98 -2.14 -9.76
CA ILE A 259 9.13 -2.70 -11.09
C ILE A 259 9.95 -3.98 -11.01
N CYS A 260 9.39 -5.07 -11.53
CA CYS A 260 10.14 -6.28 -11.84
C CYS A 260 10.46 -6.29 -13.34
N TYR A 261 11.74 -6.40 -13.67
CA TYR A 261 12.17 -6.47 -15.05
C TYR A 261 12.30 -7.93 -15.49
N LEU A 262 11.55 -8.31 -16.54
CA LEU A 262 11.71 -9.59 -17.21
C LEU A 262 12.58 -9.40 -18.44
N LYS A 263 13.82 -9.91 -18.39
CA LYS A 263 14.70 -9.98 -19.54
C LYS A 263 14.32 -11.20 -20.39
N VAL A 264 14.08 -10.97 -21.67
CA VAL A 264 13.72 -11.98 -22.64
C VAL A 264 14.81 -12.07 -23.69
N GLY A 265 15.65 -13.09 -23.59
CA GLY A 265 16.74 -13.35 -24.51
C GLY A 265 16.37 -14.48 -25.48
N ARG A 266 16.78 -14.35 -26.73
CA ARG A 266 16.61 -15.42 -27.72
C ARG A 266 17.83 -16.34 -27.71
N THR A 267 17.68 -17.58 -27.27
CA THR A 267 18.74 -18.57 -27.44
C THR A 267 18.85 -18.95 -28.92
N TYR A 268 20.01 -18.79 -29.45
CA TYR A 268 20.33 -19.27 -30.79
C TYR A 268 20.50 -20.79 -30.71
N THR A 269 19.51 -21.55 -31.14
CA THR A 269 19.70 -22.98 -31.45
C THR A 269 20.28 -23.06 -32.86
N ASN A 270 21.54 -23.42 -32.94
CA ASN A 270 22.18 -23.65 -34.24
C ASN A 270 21.47 -24.80 -34.96
N PRO A 271 20.73 -24.56 -36.04
CA PRO A 271 19.98 -25.63 -36.71
C PRO A 271 20.89 -26.58 -37.53
N ILE A 272 22.21 -26.31 -37.60
CA ILE A 272 23.10 -27.00 -38.52
C ILE A 272 23.69 -28.29 -37.92
N ILE A 273 23.56 -28.53 -36.61
CA ILE A 273 24.17 -29.72 -36.01
C ILE A 273 23.10 -30.43 -35.12
N SER A 274 22.12 -31.10 -35.76
CA SER A 274 21.12 -31.86 -35.01
C SER A 274 21.54 -33.32 -34.68
N ASP A 275 22.59 -33.86 -35.30
CA ASP A 275 22.85 -35.31 -35.24
C ASP A 275 24.30 -35.74 -34.97
N LYS A 276 25.20 -34.89 -34.58
CA LYS A 276 26.56 -35.34 -34.24
C LYS A 276 27.06 -34.68 -32.96
N SER A 277 27.43 -35.50 -31.99
CA SER A 277 28.28 -35.10 -30.88
C SER A 277 29.57 -34.51 -31.42
N VAL A 278 29.70 -33.18 -31.39
CA VAL A 278 30.95 -32.48 -31.72
C VAL A 278 31.66 -32.28 -30.40
N PRO A 279 32.81 -32.87 -30.19
CA PRO A 279 33.52 -32.85 -28.92
C PRO A 279 34.19 -31.50 -28.58
N ASP A 280 34.16 -30.50 -29.51
CA ASP A 280 34.76 -29.20 -29.27
C ASP A 280 34.07 -28.12 -30.14
N PRO A 281 33.72 -26.93 -29.61
CA PRO A 281 33.16 -25.88 -30.41
C PRO A 281 34.27 -25.34 -31.38
N THR A 282 34.27 -25.82 -32.61
CA THR A 282 35.11 -25.22 -33.62
C THR A 282 34.55 -23.87 -33.98
N VAL A 283 35.20 -22.81 -33.53
CA VAL A 283 34.86 -21.46 -33.93
C VAL A 283 35.21 -21.27 -35.42
N ILE A 284 34.17 -21.26 -36.23
CA ILE A 284 34.34 -20.99 -37.67
C ILE A 284 34.17 -19.48 -37.88
N ARG A 285 35.23 -18.82 -38.36
CA ARG A 285 35.16 -17.44 -38.79
C ARG A 285 34.46 -17.39 -40.15
N ALA A 286 33.25 -16.83 -40.21
CA ALA A 286 32.60 -16.54 -41.46
C ALA A 286 33.25 -15.33 -42.15
N ASN A 287 33.11 -15.21 -43.47
CA ASN A 287 33.72 -14.13 -44.26
C ASN A 287 33.24 -12.71 -43.91
N ASP A 288 32.16 -12.61 -43.12
CA ASP A 288 31.58 -11.39 -42.58
C ASP A 288 32.15 -10.99 -41.20
N GLY A 289 33.07 -11.79 -40.67
CA GLY A 289 33.77 -11.48 -39.41
C GLY A 289 33.04 -11.95 -38.13
N TYR A 290 31.90 -12.63 -38.21
CA TYR A 290 31.20 -13.19 -37.06
C TYR A 290 31.76 -14.55 -36.67
N PHE A 291 31.83 -14.80 -35.34
CA PHE A 291 32.18 -16.10 -34.78
C PHE A 291 30.91 -16.81 -34.30
N PHE A 292 30.71 -18.05 -34.68
CA PHE A 292 29.60 -18.90 -34.27
C PHE A 292 30.09 -20.04 -33.43
#